data_132ff90cad41b5bd1bd6956efd840dc8
#
_entry.id   132ff90cad41b5bd1bd6956efd840dc8
#
_cell.length_a   1.000
_cell.length_b   1.000
_cell.length_c   1.000
_cell.angle_alpha   90.00
_cell.angle_beta   90.00
_cell.angle_gamma   90.00
#
_symmetry.space_group_name_H-M   'P 1'
#
loop_
_entity.id
_entity.type
_entity.pdbx_description
1 polymer ?
#
loop_
_entity_poly.entity_id
_entity_poly.type
_entity_poly.pdbx_seq_one_letter_code
_entity_poly.pdbx_strand_id
1 'polypeptide(L)'
;MAITLYSYHNLDNGFAVGYQHNGLGLGLPATLVGALLGSTDSQGVIPGIPWNPDSEKAALDAVHKAGWTPISASTLSYSGNVDARGTFFGEKTGYTTAQVEVLGKYDDAGKLLEIGIGFRGTSGPRETLISDSIGDLVSDLLAALGPKDYAKNYAGEAFGGLLKNVADYASAQGLSGQDVVVSGHSLGGLAVNSMADLSNSKWSGFYKDANYVAYASPTQSASDKVLNIGYENDPVFRALDGSSFTLSSLGVHDTPHESTTDNIVSFNDHYASTLWNVLPFSIVNLPTWVSHLPTGYGDGLSRVLDSGFYEQMTRDSTVIVANLSDPARATTWVQDLNRNAEPHKGNTFIIGSDGNDLIQGGKGADFIEGGKGNDTIRDNSGHNTFLFSGQFGQDRIIGYQPSDQLVFKEVEGSAQYREHGGDTVISFGADSVTLVGVNGWSGEGVAIG
;
A
#
# COMPACT_ATOMS: atom_id res chain seq x y z
N MET A 1 -20.18 -3.26 -14.51
CA MET A 1 -18.81 -3.47 -14.96
C MET A 1 -18.00 -3.59 -13.69
N ALA A 2 -17.34 -4.71 -13.45
CA ALA A 2 -16.50 -4.86 -12.27
C ALA A 2 -15.37 -3.82 -12.33
N ILE A 3 -15.24 -3.02 -11.30
CA ILE A 3 -14.15 -2.04 -11.17
C ILE A 3 -13.02 -2.80 -10.49
N THR A 4 -11.86 -2.87 -11.14
CA THR A 4 -10.68 -3.48 -10.51
C THR A 4 -10.33 -2.74 -9.23
N LEU A 5 -9.65 -3.40 -8.30
CA LEU A 5 -9.30 -2.87 -6.98
C LEU A 5 -8.71 -1.44 -7.03
N TYR A 6 -7.92 -1.15 -8.03
CA TYR A 6 -7.23 0.13 -8.19
C TYR A 6 -7.65 0.90 -9.44
N SER A 7 -8.61 0.44 -10.21
CA SER A 7 -9.08 1.17 -11.37
C SER A 7 -10.46 1.73 -11.11
N TYR A 8 -10.46 2.97 -10.73
CA TYR A 8 -11.64 3.79 -10.71
C TYR A 8 -11.92 4.29 -12.11
N HIS A 9 -13.15 4.12 -12.59
CA HIS A 9 -13.52 4.63 -13.91
C HIS A 9 -13.43 6.17 -14.02
N ASN A 10 -13.51 6.87 -12.89
CA ASN A 10 -13.35 8.32 -12.80
C ASN A 10 -11.93 8.76 -12.44
N LEU A 11 -11.05 7.81 -12.20
CA LEU A 11 -9.65 8.00 -11.89
C LEU A 11 -8.82 7.20 -12.88
N ASP A 12 -9.02 7.48 -14.19
CA ASP A 12 -8.12 6.97 -15.24
C ASP A 12 -6.66 7.28 -14.97
N ASN A 13 -6.44 8.10 -14.01
CA ASN A 13 -5.20 8.49 -13.41
C ASN A 13 -4.97 7.87 -12.04
N GLY A 14 -5.86 7.02 -11.56
CA GLY A 14 -5.69 6.30 -10.31
C GLY A 14 -4.47 5.40 -10.35
N PHE A 15 -4.10 4.96 -9.18
CA PHE A 15 -2.92 4.16 -8.91
C PHE A 15 -2.67 3.05 -9.93
N ALA A 16 -3.69 2.27 -10.28
CA ALA A 16 -3.55 1.19 -11.25
C ALA A 16 -3.43 1.69 -12.70
N VAL A 17 -4.13 2.76 -13.04
CA VAL A 17 -4.10 3.29 -14.40
C VAL A 17 -2.82 4.06 -14.66
N GLY A 18 -2.32 4.83 -13.69
CA GLY A 18 -0.96 5.36 -13.73
C GLY A 18 0.06 4.24 -13.87
N TYR A 19 -0.18 3.14 -13.20
CA TYR A 19 0.64 1.94 -13.25
C TYR A 19 0.58 1.21 -14.59
N GLN A 20 -0.60 1.04 -15.19
CA GLN A 20 -0.78 0.22 -16.39
C GLN A 20 -0.63 1.00 -17.70
N HIS A 21 -1.09 2.23 -17.77
CA HIS A 21 -1.25 2.95 -19.02
C HIS A 21 -0.23 4.03 -19.30
N ASN A 22 0.35 4.66 -18.28
CA ASN A 22 1.23 5.79 -18.50
C ASN A 22 2.72 5.43 -18.53
N GLY A 23 3.07 4.13 -18.54
CA GLY A 23 4.47 3.73 -18.45
C GLY A 23 5.14 4.26 -17.17
N LEU A 24 4.35 4.82 -16.26
CA LEU A 24 4.75 5.11 -14.89
C LEU A 24 5.11 3.81 -14.20
N GLY A 25 4.82 2.77 -14.94
CA GLY A 25 5.34 1.42 -14.82
C GLY A 25 5.17 0.84 -13.44
N LEU A 26 5.31 -0.40 -13.45
CA LEU A 26 5.40 -1.30 -12.31
C LEU A 26 6.07 -0.71 -11.07
N GLY A 27 6.81 0.34 -11.22
CA GLY A 27 7.56 0.89 -10.12
C GLY A 27 6.97 2.14 -9.48
N LEU A 28 6.07 2.85 -10.13
CA LEU A 28 5.71 4.14 -9.55
C LEU A 28 4.97 4.02 -8.23
N PRO A 29 3.93 3.24 -8.11
CA PRO A 29 3.25 3.14 -6.84
C PRO A 29 4.05 2.41 -5.78
N ALA A 30 4.66 1.28 -6.11
CA ALA A 30 5.52 0.55 -5.18
C ALA A 30 6.79 1.33 -4.86
N THR A 31 7.33 2.07 -5.81
CA THR A 31 8.54 2.86 -5.61
C THR A 31 8.24 4.22 -5.00
N LEU A 32 7.13 4.85 -5.36
CA LEU A 32 6.68 6.05 -4.68
C LEU A 32 6.15 5.73 -3.28
N VAL A 33 5.43 4.63 -3.10
CA VAL A 33 5.09 4.08 -1.79
C VAL A 33 6.36 3.71 -1.03
N GLY A 34 7.25 2.93 -1.60
CA GLY A 34 8.52 2.56 -0.98
C GLY A 34 9.41 3.75 -0.67
N ALA A 35 9.42 4.77 -1.51
CA ALA A 35 10.20 5.98 -1.28
C ALA A 35 9.56 6.92 -0.27
N LEU A 36 8.26 7.13 -0.36
CA LEU A 36 7.53 8.00 0.56
C LEU A 36 7.30 7.30 1.90
N LEU A 37 6.99 6.03 1.91
CA LEU A 37 6.90 5.22 3.11
C LEU A 37 8.28 4.94 3.68
N GLY A 38 9.27 4.64 2.88
CA GLY A 38 10.65 4.46 3.31
C GLY A 38 11.26 5.74 3.87
N SER A 39 10.95 6.91 3.29
CA SER A 39 11.39 8.18 3.86
C SER A 39 10.70 8.51 5.19
N THR A 40 9.46 8.07 5.37
CA THR A 40 8.76 8.19 6.66
C THR A 40 9.23 7.14 7.65
N ASP A 41 9.55 5.94 7.20
CA ASP A 41 10.00 4.83 8.03
C ASP A 41 11.47 4.99 8.47
N SER A 42 12.29 5.62 7.65
CA SER A 42 13.67 5.98 8.02
C SER A 42 13.76 6.79 9.32
N GLN A 43 12.63 7.17 9.89
CA GLN A 43 12.53 7.93 11.14
C GLN A 43 12.25 7.08 12.37
N GLY A 44 12.27 5.77 12.24
CA GLY A 44 12.17 4.88 13.38
C GLY A 44 10.78 4.83 14.02
N VAL A 45 9.75 4.85 13.21
CA VAL A 45 8.35 4.84 13.70
C VAL A 45 7.90 3.46 14.19
N ILE A 46 8.72 2.43 14.07
CA ILE A 46 8.39 1.11 14.60
C ILE A 46 8.80 1.04 16.08
N PRO A 47 7.88 0.85 17.01
CA PRO A 47 8.22 0.73 18.42
C PRO A 47 9.27 -0.37 18.67
N GLY A 48 10.41 -0.01 19.22
CA GLY A 48 11.49 -0.95 19.54
C GLY A 48 12.52 -1.18 18.44
N ILE A 49 12.36 -0.61 17.25
CA ILE A 49 13.36 -0.66 16.18
C ILE A 49 14.10 0.68 16.12
N PRO A 50 15.41 0.73 16.32
CA PRO A 50 16.16 1.97 16.19
C PRO A 50 16.15 2.44 14.73
N TRP A 51 16.20 3.77 14.54
CA TRP A 51 16.37 4.38 13.23
C TRP A 51 17.53 3.74 12.47
N ASN A 52 17.26 3.33 11.23
CA ASN A 52 18.23 2.69 10.38
C ASN A 52 18.54 3.58 9.16
N PRO A 53 19.74 4.20 9.10
CA PRO A 53 20.14 4.99 7.95
C PRO A 53 20.23 4.19 6.64
N ASP A 54 20.36 2.88 6.72
CA ASP A 54 20.40 2.02 5.53
C ASP A 54 19.00 1.90 4.88
N SER A 55 17.92 1.94 5.68
CA SER A 55 16.55 1.97 5.16
C SER A 55 16.24 3.27 4.42
N GLU A 56 16.70 4.41 4.94
CA GLU A 56 16.56 5.70 4.26
C GLU A 56 17.29 5.68 2.92
N LYS A 57 18.52 5.17 2.92
CA LYS A 57 19.31 5.04 1.70
C LYS A 57 18.64 4.12 0.69
N ALA A 58 18.13 2.97 1.13
CA ALA A 58 17.46 2.02 0.25
C ALA A 58 16.19 2.64 -0.39
N ALA A 59 15.43 3.42 0.38
CA ALA A 59 14.26 4.14 -0.14
C ALA A 59 14.66 5.19 -1.19
N LEU A 60 15.69 5.98 -0.92
CA LEU A 60 16.21 6.96 -1.89
C LEU A 60 16.77 6.28 -3.15
N ASP A 61 17.50 5.18 -2.99
CA ASP A 61 18.02 4.40 -4.13
C ASP A 61 16.87 3.83 -4.98
N ALA A 62 15.77 3.40 -4.36
CA ALA A 62 14.57 2.94 -5.06
C ALA A 62 13.89 4.06 -5.86
N VAL A 63 13.77 5.26 -5.29
CA VAL A 63 13.28 6.47 -5.99
C VAL A 63 14.14 6.77 -7.22
N HIS A 64 15.45 6.81 -7.03
CA HIS A 64 16.39 7.06 -8.11
C HIS A 64 16.34 5.97 -9.19
N LYS A 65 16.23 4.70 -8.79
CA LYS A 65 16.10 3.57 -9.72
C LYS A 65 14.81 3.67 -10.55
N ALA A 66 13.74 4.23 -9.99
CA ALA A 66 12.50 4.51 -10.71
C ALA A 66 12.56 5.78 -11.59
N GLY A 67 13.71 6.44 -11.66
CA GLY A 67 13.91 7.62 -12.49
C GLY A 67 13.48 8.95 -11.88
N TRP A 68 13.20 8.97 -10.58
CA TRP A 68 12.81 10.19 -9.87
C TRP A 68 14.02 10.87 -9.22
N THR A 69 14.04 12.20 -9.30
CA THR A 69 15.12 13.03 -8.72
C THR A 69 14.50 14.21 -7.97
N PRO A 70 15.00 14.55 -6.76
CA PRO A 70 14.53 15.72 -6.04
C PRO A 70 14.68 17.00 -6.85
N ILE A 71 13.64 17.83 -6.88
CA ILE A 71 13.69 19.18 -7.47
C ILE A 71 14.07 20.17 -6.37
N SER A 72 15.15 20.90 -6.60
CA SER A 72 15.67 21.84 -5.60
C SER A 72 14.78 23.06 -5.39
N ALA A 73 14.85 23.64 -4.18
CA ALA A 73 14.16 24.90 -3.88
C ALA A 73 14.54 26.03 -4.84
N SER A 74 15.80 26.11 -5.25
CA SER A 74 16.26 27.11 -6.23
C SER A 74 15.65 26.92 -7.60
N THR A 75 15.50 25.68 -8.05
CA THR A 75 14.79 25.36 -9.32
C THR A 75 13.33 25.78 -9.27
N LEU A 76 12.69 25.60 -8.13
CA LEU A 76 11.30 26.02 -7.91
C LEU A 76 11.16 27.52 -7.59
N SER A 77 12.24 28.29 -7.55
CA SER A 77 12.24 29.69 -7.09
C SER A 77 11.59 29.84 -5.71
N TYR A 78 11.76 28.84 -4.84
CA TYR A 78 11.19 28.79 -3.51
C TYR A 78 12.21 29.24 -2.46
N SER A 79 11.81 30.19 -1.60
CA SER A 79 12.66 30.77 -0.56
C SER A 79 12.20 30.46 0.87
N GLY A 80 11.25 29.52 1.03
CA GLY A 80 10.77 29.09 2.34
C GLY A 80 11.68 28.05 3.00
N ASN A 81 11.15 27.35 3.99
CA ASN A 81 11.92 26.39 4.77
C ASN A 81 12.21 25.11 3.97
N VAL A 82 13.49 24.80 3.80
CA VAL A 82 13.96 23.56 3.17
C VAL A 82 15.23 23.10 3.91
N ASP A 83 15.37 21.81 4.13
CA ASP A 83 16.60 21.26 4.73
C ASP A 83 17.68 20.95 3.68
N ALA A 84 18.84 20.52 4.17
CA ALA A 84 19.99 20.20 3.30
C ALA A 84 19.74 18.97 2.39
N ARG A 85 18.68 18.21 2.61
CA ARG A 85 18.30 17.04 1.81
C ARG A 85 17.27 17.37 0.73
N GLY A 86 16.70 18.58 0.77
CA GLY A 86 15.67 19.01 -0.16
C GLY A 86 14.24 18.77 0.33
N THR A 87 14.04 18.36 1.59
CA THR A 87 12.72 18.26 2.19
C THR A 87 12.18 19.65 2.50
N PHE A 88 11.00 19.96 2.02
CA PHE A 88 10.32 21.23 2.28
C PHE A 88 9.46 21.14 3.52
N PHE A 89 9.44 22.19 4.32
CA PHE A 89 8.67 22.28 5.57
C PHE A 89 7.52 23.26 5.44
N GLY A 90 6.53 23.07 6.31
CA GLY A 90 5.34 23.92 6.32
C GLY A 90 5.65 25.38 6.53
N GLU A 91 4.92 26.23 5.81
CA GLU A 91 5.14 27.69 5.70
C GLU A 91 4.60 28.46 6.88
N LYS A 92 3.55 27.98 7.53
CA LYS A 92 2.82 28.72 8.56
C LYS A 92 3.01 28.13 9.95
N THR A 93 2.91 28.98 10.95
CA THR A 93 2.84 28.56 12.36
C THR A 93 1.71 27.55 12.57
N GLY A 94 2.00 26.46 13.23
CA GLY A 94 1.06 25.34 13.41
C GLY A 94 1.20 24.24 12.33
N TYR A 95 2.01 24.48 11.29
CA TYR A 95 2.31 23.50 10.24
C TYR A 95 3.81 23.31 10.03
N THR A 96 4.64 23.86 10.89
CA THR A 96 6.10 23.87 10.73
C THR A 96 6.75 22.50 10.74
N THR A 97 6.05 21.48 11.26
CA THR A 97 6.47 20.07 11.25
C THR A 97 5.97 19.33 10.02
N ALA A 98 5.04 19.89 9.25
CA ALA A 98 4.59 19.32 8.01
C ALA A 98 5.74 19.24 6.99
N GLN A 99 5.86 18.14 6.27
CA GLN A 99 6.96 17.89 5.35
C GLN A 99 6.43 17.39 4.01
N VAL A 100 7.10 17.82 2.94
CA VAL A 100 6.79 17.38 1.57
C VAL A 100 8.06 17.32 0.75
N GLU A 101 8.13 16.37 -0.16
CA GLU A 101 9.17 16.23 -1.16
C GLU A 101 8.60 16.51 -2.55
N VAL A 102 9.38 17.17 -3.40
CA VAL A 102 9.04 17.42 -4.79
C VAL A 102 10.07 16.76 -5.67
N LEU A 103 9.62 15.86 -6.51
CA LEU A 103 10.45 15.01 -7.36
C LEU A 103 10.15 15.29 -8.83
N GLY A 104 11.13 15.18 -9.69
CA GLY A 104 10.98 15.24 -11.13
C GLY A 104 11.41 13.94 -11.78
N LYS A 105 10.70 13.52 -12.81
CA LYS A 105 11.09 12.44 -13.69
C LYS A 105 11.50 13.02 -15.04
N TYR A 106 12.65 12.63 -15.52
CA TYR A 106 13.28 13.21 -16.70
C TYR A 106 13.52 12.14 -17.76
N ASP A 107 13.48 12.54 -19.02
CA ASP A 107 13.95 11.69 -20.12
C ASP A 107 15.50 11.70 -20.22
N ASP A 108 16.03 10.89 -21.12
CA ASP A 108 17.48 10.79 -21.35
C ASP A 108 18.10 12.11 -21.85
N ALA A 109 17.32 13.02 -22.37
CA ALA A 109 17.75 14.36 -22.79
C ALA A 109 17.68 15.40 -21.66
N GLY A 110 17.22 15.00 -20.47
CA GLY A 110 17.05 15.87 -19.31
C GLY A 110 15.80 16.74 -19.35
N LYS A 111 14.84 16.44 -20.21
CA LYS A 111 13.53 17.11 -20.23
C LYS A 111 12.66 16.54 -19.13
N LEU A 112 12.03 17.43 -18.34
CA LEU A 112 11.08 17.05 -17.33
C LEU A 112 9.82 16.46 -17.99
N LEU A 113 9.44 15.26 -17.54
CA LEU A 113 8.26 14.53 -18.01
C LEU A 113 7.11 14.59 -17.01
N GLU A 114 7.42 14.44 -15.73
CA GLU A 114 6.44 14.32 -14.65
C GLU A 114 6.96 14.95 -13.36
N ILE A 115 6.03 15.34 -12.48
CA ILE A 115 6.33 15.81 -11.13
C ILE A 115 5.63 14.90 -10.11
N GLY A 116 6.39 14.45 -9.10
CA GLY A 116 5.90 13.78 -7.91
C GLY A 116 5.86 14.73 -6.72
N ILE A 117 4.75 14.78 -6.00
CA ILE A 117 4.59 15.51 -4.75
C ILE A 117 4.30 14.50 -3.65
N GLY A 118 5.25 14.30 -2.75
CA GLY A 118 5.19 13.34 -1.67
C GLY A 118 4.99 14.01 -0.32
N PHE A 119 3.77 13.96 0.24
CA PHE A 119 3.52 14.43 1.60
C PHE A 119 3.91 13.37 2.60
N ARG A 120 4.72 13.77 3.59
CA ARG A 120 5.12 12.87 4.69
C ARG A 120 4.03 12.77 5.74
N GLY A 121 3.97 11.61 6.38
CA GLY A 121 3.18 11.40 7.58
C GLY A 121 3.72 12.19 8.77
N THR A 122 3.11 12.01 9.93
CA THR A 122 3.57 12.64 11.18
C THR A 122 5.01 12.19 11.45
N SER A 123 5.92 13.14 11.46
CA SER A 123 7.31 12.91 11.83
C SER A 123 7.61 13.72 13.08
N GLY A 124 7.86 13.02 14.18
CA GLY A 124 8.50 13.64 15.31
C GLY A 124 9.92 14.13 14.97
N PRO A 125 10.57 14.91 15.83
CA PRO A 125 11.99 15.23 15.66
C PRO A 125 12.78 13.92 15.53
N ARG A 126 13.70 13.84 14.58
CA ARG A 126 14.52 12.65 14.23
C ARG A 126 15.24 12.00 15.41
N GLU A 127 15.23 12.62 16.57
CA GLU A 127 16.04 12.27 17.73
C GLU A 127 15.23 11.76 18.92
N THR A 128 13.92 11.77 18.86
CA THR A 128 13.10 11.27 19.97
C THR A 128 12.72 9.82 19.77
N LEU A 129 13.23 9.01 20.66
CA LEU A 129 12.95 7.59 20.81
C LEU A 129 11.45 7.29 20.93
N ILE A 130 11.09 6.36 20.25
CA ILE A 130 9.91 5.56 19.91
C ILE A 130 8.82 5.41 21.00
N SER A 131 9.12 5.46 22.30
CA SER A 131 8.11 5.32 23.36
C SER A 131 7.17 6.53 23.44
N ASP A 132 7.65 7.69 23.03
CA ASP A 132 6.86 8.91 22.99
C ASP A 132 6.12 9.05 21.65
N SER A 133 6.61 8.39 20.60
CA SER A 133 6.17 8.62 19.21
C SER A 133 4.74 8.17 18.92
N ILE A 134 4.26 7.06 19.48
CA ILE A 134 2.86 6.65 19.25
C ILE A 134 1.91 7.54 20.06
N GLY A 135 2.27 7.90 21.27
CA GLY A 135 1.51 8.85 22.07
C GLY A 135 1.47 10.23 21.40
N ASP A 136 2.59 10.68 20.88
CA ASP A 136 2.70 11.93 20.13
C ASP A 136 1.99 11.84 18.77
N LEU A 137 2.08 10.73 18.06
CA LEU A 137 1.37 10.49 16.82
C LEU A 137 -0.16 10.50 17.05
N VAL A 138 -0.64 9.85 18.10
CA VAL A 138 -2.06 9.92 18.50
C VAL A 138 -2.41 11.34 18.91
N SER A 139 -1.56 12.00 19.68
CA SER A 139 -1.78 13.40 20.12
C SER A 139 -1.74 14.36 18.97
N ASP A 140 -0.80 14.21 18.04
CA ASP A 140 -0.69 15.03 16.83
C ASP A 140 -1.86 14.77 15.87
N LEU A 141 -2.26 13.51 15.74
CA LEU A 141 -3.47 13.16 14.97
C LEU A 141 -4.70 13.80 15.63
N LEU A 142 -4.88 13.66 16.94
CA LEU A 142 -5.98 14.28 17.68
C LEU A 142 -5.91 15.81 17.67
N ALA A 143 -4.72 16.41 17.73
CA ALA A 143 -4.52 17.85 17.61
C ALA A 143 -4.76 18.36 16.19
N ALA A 144 -4.33 17.60 15.19
CA ALA A 144 -4.61 17.87 13.78
C ALA A 144 -6.12 17.81 13.45
N LEU A 145 -6.88 17.05 14.23
CA LEU A 145 -8.30 16.82 14.08
C LEU A 145 -9.17 17.84 14.85
N GLY A 146 -8.57 18.64 15.72
CA GLY A 146 -9.30 19.53 16.64
C GLY A 146 -9.99 20.73 15.99
N PRO A 147 -9.39 21.52 15.12
CA PRO A 147 -10.06 22.62 14.45
C PRO A 147 -10.89 22.12 13.26
N LYS A 148 -12.18 22.47 13.22
CA LYS A 148 -12.99 22.36 12.01
C LYS A 148 -12.18 22.98 10.87
N ASP A 149 -12.05 22.35 9.76
CA ASP A 149 -11.31 22.84 8.58
C ASP A 149 -9.77 22.66 8.59
N TYR A 150 -9.16 22.16 9.66
CA TYR A 150 -7.71 21.89 9.65
C TYR A 150 -7.37 20.88 8.54
N ALA A 151 -8.02 19.72 8.58
CA ALA A 151 -7.81 18.68 7.58
C ALA A 151 -8.11 19.17 6.16
N LYS A 152 -9.25 19.86 5.99
CA LYS A 152 -9.67 20.39 4.68
C LYS A 152 -8.71 21.38 4.07
N ASN A 153 -8.09 22.23 4.87
CA ASN A 153 -7.20 23.29 4.39
C ASN A 153 -5.71 22.97 4.51
N TYR A 154 -5.37 21.77 5.00
CA TYR A 154 -4.00 21.40 5.38
C TYR A 154 -2.98 21.72 4.30
N ALA A 155 -3.14 21.19 3.09
CA ALA A 155 -2.17 21.39 2.01
C ALA A 155 -2.02 22.86 1.62
N GLY A 156 -3.13 23.60 1.63
CA GLY A 156 -3.13 25.03 1.29
C GLY A 156 -2.52 25.93 2.36
N GLU A 157 -2.64 25.55 3.65
CA GLU A 157 -2.08 26.29 4.76
C GLU A 157 -0.60 25.93 5.01
N ALA A 158 -0.27 24.64 4.87
CA ALA A 158 1.09 24.19 5.09
C ALA A 158 2.04 24.51 3.92
N PHE A 159 1.56 24.41 2.68
CA PHE A 159 2.43 24.42 1.49
C PHE A 159 1.90 25.28 0.35
N GLY A 160 1.02 26.24 0.62
CA GLY A 160 0.34 27.00 -0.42
C GLY A 160 1.27 27.75 -1.38
N GLY A 161 2.34 28.34 -0.87
CA GLY A 161 3.36 29.03 -1.66
C GLY A 161 4.24 28.04 -2.46
N LEU A 162 4.72 26.99 -1.82
CA LEU A 162 5.51 25.95 -2.50
C LEU A 162 4.73 25.32 -3.65
N LEU A 163 3.49 24.91 -3.41
CA LEU A 163 2.64 24.28 -4.43
C LEU A 163 2.35 25.23 -5.59
N LYS A 164 2.25 26.56 -5.32
CA LYS A 164 2.16 27.55 -6.38
C LYS A 164 3.43 27.58 -7.23
N ASN A 165 4.59 27.59 -6.60
CA ASN A 165 5.87 27.62 -7.32
C ASN A 165 6.09 26.33 -8.14
N VAL A 166 5.66 25.18 -7.63
CA VAL A 166 5.68 23.91 -8.38
C VAL A 166 4.77 23.98 -9.61
N ALA A 167 3.55 24.53 -9.48
CA ALA A 167 2.63 24.69 -10.60
C ALA A 167 3.19 25.65 -11.66
N ASP A 168 3.78 26.78 -11.22
CA ASP A 168 4.40 27.76 -12.12
C ASP A 168 5.60 27.12 -12.87
N TYR A 169 6.45 26.38 -12.16
CA TYR A 169 7.57 25.67 -12.74
C TYR A 169 7.12 24.61 -13.75
N ALA A 170 6.17 23.76 -13.37
CA ALA A 170 5.61 22.73 -14.25
C ALA A 170 5.06 23.34 -15.54
N SER A 171 4.25 24.39 -15.41
CA SER A 171 3.70 25.12 -16.56
C SER A 171 4.78 25.70 -17.47
N ALA A 172 5.86 26.23 -16.90
CA ALA A 172 7.00 26.74 -17.67
C ALA A 172 7.77 25.63 -18.42
N GLN A 173 7.71 24.38 -17.92
CA GLN A 173 8.23 23.20 -18.61
C GLN A 173 7.25 22.58 -19.62
N GLY A 174 6.06 23.15 -19.77
CA GLY A 174 5.01 22.67 -20.67
C GLY A 174 4.19 21.50 -20.11
N LEU A 175 4.26 21.28 -18.80
CA LEU A 175 3.46 20.25 -18.12
C LEU A 175 2.10 20.80 -17.69
N SER A 176 1.17 19.89 -17.51
CA SER A 176 -0.20 20.13 -16.98
C SER A 176 -0.38 19.41 -15.64
N GLY A 177 -1.55 19.54 -15.02
CA GLY A 177 -1.88 18.79 -13.83
C GLY A 177 -1.87 17.26 -14.04
N GLN A 178 -2.16 16.79 -15.24
CA GLN A 178 -2.15 15.35 -15.57
C GLN A 178 -0.75 14.73 -15.46
N ASP A 179 0.29 15.56 -15.57
CA ASP A 179 1.69 15.16 -15.45
C ASP A 179 2.18 15.22 -13.99
N VAL A 180 1.25 15.38 -13.02
CA VAL A 180 1.58 15.46 -11.59
C VAL A 180 0.95 14.31 -10.84
N VAL A 181 1.78 13.61 -10.05
CA VAL A 181 1.36 12.59 -9.09
C VAL A 181 1.51 13.13 -7.69
N VAL A 182 0.45 13.03 -6.90
CA VAL A 182 0.41 13.48 -5.51
C VAL A 182 0.15 12.27 -4.62
N SER A 183 1.01 12.04 -3.65
CA SER A 183 0.92 10.86 -2.79
C SER A 183 1.29 11.19 -1.35
N GLY A 184 0.84 10.35 -0.41
CA GLY A 184 1.18 10.48 1.01
C GLY A 184 0.55 9.41 1.86
N HIS A 185 1.17 9.13 3.02
CA HIS A 185 0.73 8.14 3.99
C HIS A 185 0.31 8.84 5.29
N SER A 186 -0.71 8.32 5.98
CA SER A 186 -1.17 8.84 7.28
C SER A 186 -1.57 10.32 7.18
N LEU A 187 -0.94 11.20 7.96
CA LEU A 187 -1.14 12.66 7.84
C LEU A 187 -0.77 13.19 6.44
N GLY A 188 0.18 12.53 5.76
CA GLY A 188 0.46 12.79 4.34
C GLY A 188 -0.73 12.43 3.44
N GLY A 189 -1.44 11.35 3.73
CA GLY A 189 -2.68 10.99 3.04
C GLY A 189 -3.79 12.02 3.26
N LEU A 190 -3.89 12.59 4.47
CA LEU A 190 -4.77 13.72 4.75
C LEU A 190 -4.39 14.93 3.87
N ALA A 191 -3.09 15.22 3.75
CA ALA A 191 -2.61 16.32 2.89
C ALA A 191 -2.98 16.12 1.42
N VAL A 192 -2.89 14.87 0.91
CA VAL A 192 -3.33 14.50 -0.45
C VAL A 192 -4.81 14.80 -0.65
N ASN A 193 -5.66 14.33 0.26
CA ASN A 193 -7.11 14.58 0.21
C ASN A 193 -7.42 16.08 0.28
N SER A 194 -6.75 16.81 1.19
CA SER A 194 -6.86 18.28 1.28
C SER A 194 -6.46 18.97 -0.03
N MET A 195 -5.35 18.55 -0.64
CA MET A 195 -4.87 19.14 -1.89
C MET A 195 -5.87 18.91 -3.03
N ALA A 196 -6.43 17.72 -3.12
CA ALA A 196 -7.44 17.37 -4.12
C ALA A 196 -8.70 18.25 -3.97
N ASP A 197 -9.22 18.42 -2.74
CA ASP A 197 -10.38 19.27 -2.47
C ASP A 197 -10.13 20.75 -2.82
N LEU A 198 -8.90 21.22 -2.61
CA LEU A 198 -8.51 22.60 -2.91
C LEU A 198 -8.14 22.82 -4.39
N SER A 199 -7.90 21.77 -5.15
CA SER A 199 -7.29 21.79 -6.49
C SER A 199 -8.04 22.67 -7.50
N ASN A 200 -9.36 22.72 -7.41
CA ASN A 200 -10.18 23.53 -8.31
C ASN A 200 -10.11 25.05 -8.00
N SER A 201 -9.88 25.40 -6.74
CA SER A 201 -9.99 26.80 -6.25
C SER A 201 -8.64 27.44 -5.95
N LYS A 202 -7.62 26.65 -5.69
CA LYS A 202 -6.25 27.10 -5.41
C LYS A 202 -5.36 26.90 -6.64
N TRP A 203 -4.18 27.52 -6.60
CA TRP A 203 -3.11 27.35 -7.60
C TRP A 203 -3.59 27.51 -9.06
N SER A 204 -4.56 28.41 -9.26
CA SER A 204 -5.20 28.67 -10.56
C SER A 204 -5.84 27.44 -11.21
N GLY A 205 -6.20 26.44 -10.42
CA GLY A 205 -6.78 25.18 -10.91
C GLY A 205 -5.79 24.24 -11.59
N PHE A 206 -4.49 24.49 -11.47
CA PHE A 206 -3.45 23.68 -12.13
C PHE A 206 -3.56 22.20 -11.77
N TYR A 207 -3.78 21.89 -10.49
CA TYR A 207 -3.82 20.52 -9.98
C TYR A 207 -5.19 19.84 -10.09
N LYS A 208 -6.18 20.44 -10.74
CA LYS A 208 -7.55 19.88 -10.82
C LYS A 208 -7.60 18.50 -11.47
N ASP A 209 -6.66 18.21 -12.37
CA ASP A 209 -6.55 16.96 -13.13
C ASP A 209 -5.31 16.14 -12.71
N ALA A 210 -4.72 16.41 -11.53
CA ALA A 210 -3.58 15.65 -11.03
C ALA A 210 -4.01 14.27 -10.53
N ASN A 211 -3.03 13.36 -10.46
CA ASN A 211 -3.19 11.99 -9.98
C ASN A 211 -3.01 11.95 -8.46
N TYR A 212 -4.06 11.63 -7.72
CA TYR A 212 -4.06 11.64 -6.26
C TYR A 212 -4.17 10.24 -5.68
N VAL A 213 -3.18 9.83 -4.88
CA VAL A 213 -3.18 8.53 -4.19
C VAL A 213 -2.84 8.75 -2.71
N ALA A 214 -3.76 8.42 -1.83
CA ALA A 214 -3.59 8.55 -0.40
C ALA A 214 -3.55 7.18 0.27
N TYR A 215 -2.54 6.95 1.10
CA TYR A 215 -2.39 5.71 1.85
C TYR A 215 -2.70 5.94 3.32
N ALA A 216 -3.43 5.01 3.94
CA ALA A 216 -3.74 5.06 5.37
C ALA A 216 -4.31 6.40 5.84
N SER A 217 -5.03 7.10 4.98
CA SER A 217 -5.49 8.45 5.28
C SER A 217 -6.59 8.44 6.33
N PRO A 218 -6.48 9.24 7.39
CA PRO A 218 -7.55 9.38 8.38
C PRO A 218 -8.78 10.10 7.84
N THR A 219 -8.62 10.91 6.79
CA THR A 219 -9.70 11.62 6.11
C THR A 219 -9.80 11.18 4.67
N GLN A 220 -10.99 11.27 4.12
CA GLN A 220 -11.24 10.99 2.71
C GLN A 220 -11.94 12.19 2.09
N SER A 221 -11.49 12.59 0.92
CA SER A 221 -12.17 13.59 0.12
C SER A 221 -13.54 13.08 -0.31
N ALA A 222 -14.54 13.95 -0.32
CA ALA A 222 -15.81 13.64 -0.95
C ALA A 222 -15.71 13.54 -2.49
N SER A 223 -14.57 13.95 -3.05
CA SER A 223 -14.27 13.86 -4.47
C SER A 223 -13.75 12.47 -4.81
N ASP A 224 -14.22 11.92 -5.90
CA ASP A 224 -13.72 10.67 -6.50
C ASP A 224 -12.35 10.80 -7.18
N LYS A 225 -11.70 11.97 -7.07
CA LYS A 225 -10.37 12.22 -7.62
C LYS A 225 -9.25 11.52 -6.87
N VAL A 226 -9.46 11.17 -5.59
CA VAL A 226 -8.44 10.57 -4.75
C VAL A 226 -8.68 9.08 -4.64
N LEU A 227 -7.70 8.28 -5.01
CA LEU A 227 -7.70 6.87 -4.65
C LEU A 227 -7.18 6.74 -3.22
N ASN A 228 -8.05 6.41 -2.29
CA ASN A 228 -7.70 6.16 -0.90
C ASN A 228 -7.49 4.66 -0.68
N ILE A 229 -6.25 4.27 -0.40
CA ILE A 229 -5.86 2.89 -0.17
C ILE A 229 -5.55 2.67 1.30
N GLY A 230 -6.12 1.62 1.88
CA GLY A 230 -5.83 1.27 3.26
C GLY A 230 -6.19 -0.17 3.59
N TYR A 231 -5.63 -0.64 4.69
CA TYR A 231 -6.04 -1.90 5.26
C TYR A 231 -7.30 -1.72 6.10
N GLU A 232 -8.23 -2.63 5.99
CA GLU A 232 -9.46 -2.62 6.79
C GLU A 232 -9.18 -2.60 8.29
N ASN A 233 -8.13 -3.29 8.70
CA ASN A 233 -7.70 -3.36 10.10
C ASN A 233 -6.69 -2.28 10.51
N ASP A 234 -6.49 -1.24 9.70
CA ASP A 234 -5.75 -0.05 10.08
C ASP A 234 -6.64 0.89 10.92
N PRO A 235 -6.27 1.19 12.18
CA PRO A 235 -7.10 2.02 13.05
C PRO A 235 -7.16 3.50 12.65
N VAL A 236 -6.25 3.96 11.79
CA VAL A 236 -6.20 5.36 11.31
C VAL A 236 -6.96 5.53 10.02
N PHE A 237 -6.94 4.52 9.16
CA PHE A 237 -7.59 4.57 7.88
C PHE A 237 -9.09 4.82 8.05
N ARG A 238 -9.61 5.88 7.43
CA ARG A 238 -11.02 6.30 7.57
C ARG A 238 -11.44 6.67 9.00
N ALA A 239 -10.50 7.00 9.88
CA ALA A 239 -10.78 7.31 11.28
C ALA A 239 -11.70 8.52 11.46
N LEU A 240 -11.81 9.37 10.44
CA LEU A 240 -12.63 10.56 10.46
C LEU A 240 -13.73 10.48 9.43
N ASP A 241 -14.95 10.66 9.89
CA ASP A 241 -16.10 10.87 9.02
C ASP A 241 -16.01 12.29 8.42
N GLY A 242 -15.61 12.36 7.18
CA GLY A 242 -15.26 13.62 6.53
C GLY A 242 -14.02 14.27 7.16
N SER A 243 -14.09 15.53 7.51
CA SER A 243 -12.98 16.27 8.13
C SER A 243 -13.15 16.54 9.63
N SER A 244 -14.04 15.78 10.30
CA SER A 244 -14.42 16.05 11.69
C SER A 244 -14.16 14.83 12.58
N PHE A 245 -13.50 15.05 13.71
CA PHE A 245 -13.39 14.05 14.76
C PHE A 245 -14.70 13.95 15.54
N THR A 246 -15.19 12.72 15.72
CA THR A 246 -16.37 12.39 16.51
C THR A 246 -16.06 11.28 17.51
N LEU A 247 -16.94 11.03 18.48
CA LEU A 247 -16.74 9.90 19.41
C LEU A 247 -16.77 8.54 18.68
N SER A 248 -17.47 8.44 17.56
CA SER A 248 -17.44 7.23 16.72
C SER A 248 -16.07 6.99 16.09
N SER A 249 -15.26 8.04 15.91
CA SER A 249 -13.89 7.92 15.42
C SER A 249 -12.94 7.17 16.38
N LEU A 250 -13.37 6.92 17.62
CA LEU A 250 -12.64 6.08 18.58
C LEU A 250 -12.93 4.59 18.43
N GLY A 251 -13.92 4.24 17.63
CA GLY A 251 -14.35 2.87 17.41
C GLY A 251 -13.78 2.24 16.14
N VAL A 252 -14.43 1.20 15.70
CA VAL A 252 -14.15 0.52 14.42
C VAL A 252 -14.63 1.39 13.26
N HIS A 253 -13.80 1.54 12.24
CA HIS A 253 -14.06 2.36 11.07
C HIS A 253 -14.26 1.47 9.86
N ASP A 254 -15.51 1.25 9.50
CA ASP A 254 -15.84 0.33 8.43
C ASP A 254 -16.84 0.95 7.41
N THR A 255 -16.88 2.27 7.36
CA THR A 255 -17.72 2.97 6.38
C THR A 255 -16.90 3.29 5.14
N PRO A 256 -17.07 2.52 4.05
CA PRO A 256 -16.35 2.78 2.81
C PRO A 256 -16.85 4.07 2.15
N HIS A 257 -15.94 4.80 1.55
CA HIS A 257 -16.23 5.87 0.60
C HIS A 257 -16.05 5.35 -0.83
N GLU A 258 -16.71 5.94 -1.82
CA GLU A 258 -16.57 5.50 -3.23
C GLU A 258 -15.13 5.51 -3.73
N SER A 259 -14.28 6.40 -3.20
CA SER A 259 -12.86 6.51 -3.54
C SER A 259 -11.95 5.55 -2.76
N THR A 260 -12.51 4.67 -1.92
CA THR A 260 -11.75 3.88 -0.95
C THR A 260 -11.66 2.42 -1.38
N THR A 261 -10.49 1.83 -1.21
CA THR A 261 -10.35 0.37 -1.13
C THR A 261 -10.75 -0.06 0.28
N ASP A 262 -11.67 -0.98 0.40
CA ASP A 262 -12.23 -1.42 1.68
C ASP A 262 -12.14 -2.93 1.88
N ASN A 263 -11.31 -3.59 1.10
CA ASN A 263 -11.26 -5.04 0.97
C ASN A 263 -9.87 -5.64 1.20
N ILE A 264 -8.89 -4.85 1.64
CA ILE A 264 -7.53 -5.35 1.89
C ILE A 264 -7.30 -5.51 3.39
N VAL A 265 -6.89 -6.69 3.80
CA VAL A 265 -6.56 -7.03 5.19
C VAL A 265 -5.06 -7.26 5.34
N SER A 266 -4.42 -6.56 6.27
CA SER A 266 -3.07 -6.86 6.71
C SER A 266 -3.08 -8.00 7.73
N PHE A 267 -2.74 -9.21 7.31
CA PHE A 267 -2.71 -10.37 8.21
C PHE A 267 -1.43 -10.39 9.03
N ASN A 268 -1.41 -9.59 10.09
CA ASN A 268 -0.28 -9.46 11.00
C ASN A 268 -0.50 -10.21 12.33
N ASP A 269 0.51 -10.24 13.18
CA ASP A 269 0.48 -10.96 14.47
C ASP A 269 -0.70 -10.55 15.36
N HIS A 270 -1.05 -9.26 15.37
CA HIS A 270 -2.19 -8.79 16.16
C HIS A 270 -3.51 -9.26 15.57
N TYR A 271 -3.69 -9.15 14.26
CA TYR A 271 -4.91 -9.61 13.57
C TYR A 271 -5.11 -11.12 13.74
N ALA A 272 -4.04 -11.89 13.70
CA ALA A 272 -4.05 -13.34 13.92
C ALA A 272 -4.35 -13.75 15.37
N SER A 273 -4.06 -12.87 16.32
CA SER A 273 -4.15 -13.16 17.76
C SER A 273 -5.60 -13.29 18.24
N THR A 274 -5.82 -14.20 19.20
CA THR A 274 -7.10 -14.29 19.92
C THR A 274 -7.46 -13.04 20.72
N LEU A 275 -6.47 -12.21 21.03
CA LEU A 275 -6.66 -10.90 21.71
C LEU A 275 -7.42 -9.89 20.83
N TRP A 276 -7.48 -10.11 19.52
CA TRP A 276 -8.30 -9.30 18.64
C TRP A 276 -9.75 -9.17 19.11
N ASN A 277 -10.35 -10.25 19.58
CA ASN A 277 -11.74 -10.25 20.04
C ASN A 277 -11.95 -9.44 21.33
N VAL A 278 -10.88 -9.24 22.10
CA VAL A 278 -10.91 -8.48 23.37
C VAL A 278 -10.59 -7.01 23.13
N LEU A 279 -9.71 -6.75 22.18
CA LEU A 279 -9.22 -5.43 21.85
C LEU A 279 -9.35 -5.21 20.33
N PRO A 280 -10.56 -4.90 19.83
CA PRO A 280 -10.77 -4.66 18.41
C PRO A 280 -9.91 -3.50 17.91
N PHE A 281 -9.64 -3.42 16.62
CA PHE A 281 -8.85 -2.32 16.08
C PHE A 281 -9.54 -0.97 16.34
N SER A 282 -8.74 -0.01 16.77
CA SER A 282 -9.23 1.30 17.17
C SER A 282 -8.05 2.27 17.27
N ILE A 283 -8.30 3.53 17.01
CA ILE A 283 -7.30 4.60 17.12
C ILE A 283 -6.69 4.70 18.54
N VAL A 284 -7.42 4.28 19.57
CA VAL A 284 -6.93 4.27 20.95
C VAL A 284 -6.26 2.95 21.37
N ASN A 285 -6.32 1.94 20.52
CA ASN A 285 -5.72 0.63 20.79
C ASN A 285 -4.35 0.52 20.10
N LEU A 286 -3.29 0.85 20.82
CA LEU A 286 -1.93 0.90 20.29
C LEU A 286 -1.47 -0.39 19.57
N PRO A 287 -1.75 -1.61 20.06
CA PRO A 287 -1.38 -2.84 19.34
C PRO A 287 -1.95 -2.95 17.92
N THR A 288 -3.07 -2.29 17.62
CA THR A 288 -3.67 -2.31 16.28
C THR A 288 -2.91 -1.44 15.28
N TRP A 289 -2.10 -0.50 15.77
CA TRP A 289 -1.33 0.42 14.93
C TRP A 289 -0.24 -0.27 14.10
N VAL A 290 0.06 -1.54 14.38
CA VAL A 290 0.96 -2.32 13.53
C VAL A 290 0.45 -2.38 12.08
N SER A 291 -0.87 -2.36 11.88
CA SER A 291 -1.49 -2.30 10.56
C SER A 291 -1.32 -0.94 9.87
N HIS A 292 -1.02 0.12 10.64
CA HIS A 292 -0.81 1.47 10.13
C HIS A 292 0.64 1.75 9.72
N LEU A 293 1.57 0.87 10.08
CA LEU A 293 2.99 1.15 9.85
C LEU A 293 3.34 1.21 8.35
N PRO A 294 4.14 2.21 7.94
CA PRO A 294 4.54 2.38 6.54
C PRO A 294 5.19 1.17 5.91
N THR A 295 6.04 0.46 6.66
CA THR A 295 6.71 -0.78 6.19
C THR A 295 5.72 -1.85 5.78
N GLY A 296 4.70 -2.10 6.62
CA GLY A 296 3.63 -3.05 6.31
C GLY A 296 2.80 -2.65 5.09
N TYR A 297 2.59 -1.33 4.90
CA TYR A 297 1.94 -0.82 3.70
C TYR A 297 2.81 -1.00 2.46
N GLY A 298 4.08 -0.59 2.52
CA GLY A 298 4.98 -0.67 1.37
C GLY A 298 5.16 -2.10 0.88
N ASP A 299 5.50 -3.01 1.78
CA ASP A 299 5.70 -4.42 1.47
C ASP A 299 4.41 -5.10 0.99
N GLY A 300 3.33 -4.99 1.77
CA GLY A 300 2.07 -5.67 1.46
C GLY A 300 1.43 -5.18 0.16
N LEU A 301 1.36 -3.85 -0.06
CA LEU A 301 0.79 -3.31 -1.28
C LEU A 301 1.66 -3.60 -2.51
N SER A 302 2.98 -3.63 -2.39
CA SER A 302 3.85 -4.06 -3.49
C SER A 302 3.50 -5.47 -3.94
N ARG A 303 3.34 -6.40 -3.00
CA ARG A 303 2.94 -7.79 -3.32
C ARG A 303 1.54 -7.88 -3.94
N VAL A 304 0.59 -7.06 -3.49
CA VAL A 304 -0.73 -6.98 -4.15
C VAL A 304 -0.61 -6.53 -5.59
N LEU A 305 0.22 -5.51 -5.86
CA LEU A 305 0.41 -4.96 -7.21
C LEU A 305 1.17 -5.91 -8.13
N ASP A 306 2.16 -6.61 -7.57
CA ASP A 306 2.98 -7.57 -8.31
C ASP A 306 2.30 -8.94 -8.45
N SER A 307 1.18 -9.15 -7.74
CA SER A 307 0.42 -10.40 -7.81
C SER A 307 -0.07 -10.69 -9.23
N GLY A 308 0.11 -11.90 -9.68
CA GLY A 308 -0.44 -12.34 -10.95
C GLY A 308 -1.96 -12.41 -11.00
N PHE A 309 -2.63 -12.20 -9.87
CA PHE A 309 -4.08 -12.06 -9.77
C PHE A 309 -4.58 -10.63 -9.79
N TYR A 310 -3.68 -9.63 -9.81
CA TYR A 310 -4.04 -8.22 -9.66
C TYR A 310 -5.19 -7.78 -10.58
N GLU A 311 -5.16 -8.16 -11.84
CA GLU A 311 -6.19 -7.82 -12.84
C GLU A 311 -7.58 -8.45 -12.54
N GLN A 312 -7.62 -9.45 -11.68
CA GLN A 312 -8.85 -10.16 -11.30
C GLN A 312 -9.47 -9.61 -10.01
N MET A 313 -8.69 -8.83 -9.25
CA MET A 313 -9.16 -8.22 -8.01
C MET A 313 -10.13 -7.08 -8.31
N THR A 314 -11.21 -7.03 -7.55
CA THR A 314 -12.22 -5.97 -7.61
C THR A 314 -12.45 -5.41 -6.22
N ARG A 315 -13.20 -4.34 -6.10
CA ARG A 315 -13.60 -3.78 -4.78
C ARG A 315 -14.46 -4.73 -3.95
N ASP A 316 -15.14 -5.66 -4.60
CA ASP A 316 -15.93 -6.69 -3.91
C ASP A 316 -15.09 -7.92 -3.51
N SER A 317 -13.84 -7.96 -3.91
CA SER A 317 -12.91 -9.03 -3.53
C SER A 317 -12.44 -8.83 -2.10
N THR A 318 -12.11 -9.92 -1.42
CA THR A 318 -11.37 -9.88 -0.15
C THR A 318 -9.91 -10.18 -0.44
N VAL A 319 -9.00 -9.29 -0.07
CA VAL A 319 -7.55 -9.46 -0.30
C VAL A 319 -6.84 -9.58 1.04
N ILE A 320 -6.32 -10.77 1.33
CA ILE A 320 -5.56 -11.05 2.57
C ILE A 320 -4.07 -11.01 2.23
N VAL A 321 -3.34 -10.10 2.85
CA VAL A 321 -1.89 -9.96 2.64
C VAL A 321 -1.15 -10.43 3.88
N ALA A 322 -0.27 -11.41 3.74
CA ALA A 322 0.53 -11.93 4.85
C ALA A 322 1.56 -10.89 5.32
N ASN A 323 1.42 -10.45 6.57
CA ASN A 323 2.32 -9.49 7.23
C ASN A 323 2.74 -10.00 8.61
N LEU A 324 2.92 -11.31 8.74
CA LEU A 324 3.35 -11.94 9.98
C LEU A 324 4.85 -11.73 10.23
N SER A 325 5.22 -11.58 11.49
CA SER A 325 6.62 -11.67 11.91
C SER A 325 7.18 -13.08 11.65
N ASP A 326 8.49 -13.21 11.49
CA ASP A 326 9.13 -14.52 11.24
C ASP A 326 8.77 -15.59 12.28
N PRO A 327 8.73 -15.29 13.60
CA PRO A 327 8.30 -16.28 14.59
C PRO A 327 6.84 -16.71 14.43
N ALA A 328 5.95 -15.81 14.09
CA ALA A 328 4.53 -16.10 13.91
C ALA A 328 4.27 -16.84 12.60
N ARG A 329 4.99 -16.51 11.53
CA ARG A 329 4.87 -17.14 10.21
C ARG A 329 5.05 -18.65 10.26
N ALA A 330 5.97 -19.14 11.08
CA ALA A 330 6.25 -20.57 11.21
C ALA A 330 5.10 -21.40 11.83
N THR A 331 4.13 -20.74 12.48
CA THR A 331 3.10 -21.43 13.28
C THR A 331 1.67 -20.96 13.02
N THR A 332 1.50 -19.86 12.30
CA THR A 332 0.20 -19.18 12.12
C THR A 332 -0.25 -19.29 10.68
N TRP A 333 -1.45 -19.79 10.47
CA TRP A 333 -2.07 -19.90 9.16
C TRP A 333 -2.66 -18.56 8.71
N VAL A 334 -2.20 -18.06 7.58
CA VAL A 334 -2.77 -16.90 6.89
C VAL A 334 -4.08 -17.34 6.24
N GLN A 335 -5.17 -16.72 6.61
CA GLN A 335 -6.50 -17.08 6.16
C GLN A 335 -7.47 -15.89 6.35
N ASP A 336 -8.61 -15.93 5.69
CA ASP A 336 -9.69 -15.00 6.01
C ASP A 336 -10.31 -15.35 7.36
N LEU A 337 -10.08 -14.52 8.37
CA LEU A 337 -10.68 -14.66 9.69
C LEU A 337 -12.03 -13.94 9.79
N ASN A 338 -12.40 -13.19 8.78
CA ASN A 338 -13.66 -12.43 8.68
C ASN A 338 -13.95 -11.61 9.96
N ARG A 339 -12.97 -10.82 10.40
CA ARG A 339 -13.01 -10.08 11.67
C ARG A 339 -13.52 -8.65 11.54
N ASN A 340 -13.97 -8.26 10.39
CA ASN A 340 -14.44 -6.91 10.14
C ASN A 340 -15.87 -6.71 10.64
N ALA A 341 -16.31 -5.46 10.75
CA ALA A 341 -17.66 -5.11 11.11
C ALA A 341 -18.67 -5.59 10.06
N GLU A 342 -18.28 -5.53 8.77
CA GLU A 342 -19.05 -6.10 7.67
C GLU A 342 -18.42 -7.43 7.21
N PRO A 343 -19.20 -8.48 7.01
CA PRO A 343 -18.70 -9.76 6.50
C PRO A 343 -18.08 -9.61 5.11
N HIS A 344 -16.94 -10.25 4.90
CA HIS A 344 -16.30 -10.31 3.59
C HIS A 344 -17.21 -11.00 2.56
N LYS A 345 -17.16 -10.49 1.34
CA LYS A 345 -17.97 -10.95 0.21
C LYS A 345 -17.09 -11.09 -1.04
N GLY A 346 -17.61 -11.83 -2.02
CA GLY A 346 -16.89 -12.04 -3.29
C GLY A 346 -15.81 -13.09 -3.20
N ASN A 347 -14.84 -13.00 -4.10
CA ASN A 347 -13.71 -13.92 -4.15
C ASN A 347 -12.66 -13.52 -3.13
N THR A 348 -11.97 -14.50 -2.54
CA THR A 348 -10.87 -14.28 -1.62
C THR A 348 -9.54 -14.47 -2.35
N PHE A 349 -8.69 -13.46 -2.24
CA PHE A 349 -7.30 -13.50 -2.70
C PHE A 349 -6.40 -13.55 -1.48
N ILE A 350 -5.49 -14.53 -1.43
CA ILE A 350 -4.53 -14.65 -0.33
C ILE A 350 -3.14 -14.57 -0.91
N ILE A 351 -2.38 -13.57 -0.46
CA ILE A 351 -1.04 -13.27 -0.96
C ILE A 351 -0.05 -13.48 0.19
N GLY A 352 0.84 -14.42 0.03
CA GLY A 352 1.93 -14.73 0.93
C GLY A 352 3.05 -13.69 0.90
N SER A 353 4.16 -14.00 1.54
CA SER A 353 5.34 -13.12 1.64
C SER A 353 6.53 -13.67 0.84
N ASP A 354 7.71 -13.07 1.04
CA ASP A 354 8.97 -13.61 0.51
C ASP A 354 9.57 -14.71 1.41
N GLY A 355 8.88 -15.14 2.46
CA GLY A 355 9.32 -16.19 3.39
C GLY A 355 8.39 -17.40 3.39
N ASN A 356 8.73 -18.43 4.16
CA ASN A 356 7.94 -19.64 4.21
C ASN A 356 6.63 -19.43 4.95
N ASP A 357 5.52 -19.37 4.26
CA ASP A 357 4.19 -19.11 4.81
C ASP A 357 3.36 -20.37 5.01
N LEU A 358 2.47 -20.32 5.97
CA LEU A 358 1.38 -21.27 6.12
C LEU A 358 0.10 -20.57 5.64
N ILE A 359 -0.48 -21.02 4.53
CA ILE A 359 -1.65 -20.38 3.94
C ILE A 359 -2.81 -21.37 3.93
N GLN A 360 -4.00 -20.89 4.30
CA GLN A 360 -5.20 -21.72 4.33
C GLN A 360 -6.34 -21.04 3.59
N GLY A 361 -6.83 -21.68 2.54
CA GLY A 361 -8.04 -21.27 1.82
C GLY A 361 -9.32 -21.43 2.64
N GLY A 362 -10.36 -20.76 2.23
CA GLY A 362 -11.68 -20.78 2.83
C GLY A 362 -12.56 -21.94 2.35
N LYS A 363 -13.85 -21.67 2.20
CA LYS A 363 -14.84 -22.62 1.65
C LYS A 363 -15.29 -22.27 0.23
N GLY A 364 -14.89 -21.12 -0.25
CA GLY A 364 -15.26 -20.58 -1.57
C GLY A 364 -14.23 -20.91 -2.65
N ALA A 365 -14.29 -20.18 -3.73
CA ALA A 365 -13.23 -20.16 -4.72
C ALA A 365 -12.17 -19.16 -4.26
N ASP A 366 -11.00 -19.66 -3.87
CA ASP A 366 -9.89 -18.84 -3.41
C ASP A 366 -8.82 -18.72 -4.50
N PHE A 367 -8.16 -17.58 -4.55
CA PHE A 367 -7.01 -17.30 -5.38
C PHE A 367 -5.80 -17.16 -4.47
N ILE A 368 -4.88 -18.11 -4.54
CA ILE A 368 -3.78 -18.20 -3.57
C ILE A 368 -2.44 -18.10 -4.27
N GLU A 369 -1.62 -17.18 -3.83
CA GLU A 369 -0.24 -16.97 -4.25
C GLU A 369 0.66 -17.02 -3.00
N GLY A 370 1.56 -18.02 -2.92
CA GLY A 370 2.46 -18.19 -1.78
C GLY A 370 3.52 -17.09 -1.70
N GLY A 371 3.95 -16.61 -2.85
CA GLY A 371 5.08 -15.70 -2.97
C GLY A 371 6.39 -16.47 -3.18
N LYS A 372 7.48 -15.93 -2.64
CA LYS A 372 8.75 -16.65 -2.57
C LYS A 372 8.83 -17.45 -1.27
N GLY A 373 9.66 -18.48 -1.26
CA GLY A 373 9.87 -19.29 -0.07
C GLY A 373 9.46 -20.75 -0.28
N ASN A 374 9.31 -21.47 0.80
CA ASN A 374 8.81 -22.83 0.74
C ASN A 374 7.50 -22.87 1.53
N ASP A 375 6.41 -22.67 0.82
CA ASP A 375 5.11 -22.45 1.41
C ASP A 375 4.35 -23.74 1.63
N THR A 376 3.51 -23.76 2.64
CA THR A 376 2.54 -24.82 2.84
C THR A 376 1.14 -24.27 2.72
N ILE A 377 0.47 -24.67 1.67
CA ILE A 377 -0.88 -24.21 1.34
C ILE A 377 -1.86 -25.34 1.65
N ARG A 378 -2.88 -25.04 2.42
CA ARG A 378 -3.98 -25.96 2.69
C ARG A 378 -5.22 -25.49 1.93
N ASP A 379 -5.66 -26.34 1.01
CA ASP A 379 -6.99 -26.25 0.45
C ASP A 379 -8.00 -26.85 1.42
N ASN A 380 -9.07 -26.12 1.72
CA ASN A 380 -10.14 -26.66 2.56
C ASN A 380 -11.31 -27.18 1.73
N SER A 381 -11.71 -26.47 0.70
CA SER A 381 -12.76 -26.86 -0.26
C SER A 381 -12.97 -25.78 -1.30
N GLY A 382 -13.60 -26.09 -2.40
CA GLY A 382 -13.97 -25.13 -3.43
C GLY A 382 -13.37 -25.45 -4.79
N HIS A 383 -13.27 -24.44 -5.63
CA HIS A 383 -12.56 -24.45 -6.89
C HIS A 383 -11.46 -23.39 -6.80
N ASN A 384 -10.32 -23.77 -6.29
CA ASN A 384 -9.25 -22.84 -5.98
C ASN A 384 -8.30 -22.67 -7.16
N THR A 385 -7.65 -21.53 -7.22
CA THR A 385 -6.60 -21.24 -8.17
C THR A 385 -5.31 -20.93 -7.40
N PHE A 386 -4.30 -21.74 -7.62
CA PHE A 386 -2.97 -21.56 -7.02
C PHE A 386 -2.03 -20.99 -8.07
N LEU A 387 -1.40 -19.86 -7.75
CA LEU A 387 -0.47 -19.20 -8.64
C LEU A 387 0.96 -19.33 -8.11
N PHE A 388 1.86 -19.68 -9.02
CA PHE A 388 3.30 -19.77 -8.81
C PHE A 388 3.98 -18.90 -9.85
N SER A 389 4.74 -17.91 -9.41
CA SER A 389 5.35 -16.92 -10.31
C SER A 389 6.84 -16.74 -10.03
N GLY A 390 7.64 -16.60 -11.10
CA GLY A 390 9.08 -16.39 -11.02
C GLY A 390 9.79 -17.50 -10.25
N GLN A 391 10.58 -17.12 -9.23
CA GLN A 391 11.26 -18.03 -8.29
C GLN A 391 10.39 -18.21 -7.05
N PHE A 392 9.50 -19.18 -7.05
CA PHE A 392 8.52 -19.41 -5.98
C PHE A 392 9.00 -20.38 -4.89
N GLY A 393 10.06 -21.18 -5.15
CA GLY A 393 10.64 -22.09 -4.17
C GLY A 393 10.06 -23.50 -4.19
N GLN A 394 9.93 -24.15 -3.04
CA GLN A 394 9.47 -25.54 -2.94
C GLN A 394 8.20 -25.62 -2.10
N ASP A 395 7.07 -25.53 -2.77
CA ASP A 395 5.77 -25.42 -2.14
C ASP A 395 5.06 -26.76 -1.99
N ARG A 396 4.11 -26.80 -1.08
CA ARG A 396 3.28 -27.96 -0.81
C ARG A 396 1.82 -27.57 -0.75
N ILE A 397 0.96 -28.26 -1.53
CA ILE A 397 -0.49 -28.13 -1.45
C ILE A 397 -1.06 -29.38 -0.77
N ILE A 398 -1.78 -29.18 0.32
CA ILE A 398 -2.50 -30.20 1.07
C ILE A 398 -3.99 -30.08 0.76
N GLY A 399 -4.61 -31.15 0.27
CA GLY A 399 -6.03 -31.19 -0.03
C GLY A 399 -6.40 -30.81 -1.46
N TYR A 400 -5.41 -30.66 -2.38
CA TYR A 400 -5.65 -30.39 -3.80
C TYR A 400 -6.74 -31.28 -4.39
N GLN A 401 -7.65 -30.70 -5.13
CA GLN A 401 -8.80 -31.36 -5.77
C GLN A 401 -8.68 -31.27 -7.30
N PRO A 402 -9.24 -32.25 -8.04
CA PRO A 402 -9.24 -32.18 -9.52
C PRO A 402 -9.95 -30.99 -10.12
N SER A 403 -10.78 -30.29 -9.34
CA SER A 403 -11.46 -29.07 -9.73
C SER A 403 -10.62 -27.79 -9.59
N ASP A 404 -9.48 -27.89 -8.93
CA ASP A 404 -8.57 -26.78 -8.71
C ASP A 404 -7.69 -26.52 -9.92
N GLN A 405 -7.14 -25.31 -9.97
CA GLN A 405 -6.24 -24.88 -11.02
C GLN A 405 -4.86 -24.55 -10.48
N LEU A 406 -3.84 -24.97 -11.18
CA LEU A 406 -2.45 -24.57 -10.97
C LEU A 406 -2.03 -23.66 -12.12
N VAL A 407 -1.60 -22.45 -11.80
CA VAL A 407 -1.16 -21.45 -12.76
C VAL A 407 0.32 -21.16 -12.52
N PHE A 408 1.14 -21.33 -13.56
CA PHE A 408 2.56 -21.02 -13.52
C PHE A 408 2.85 -19.88 -14.47
N LYS A 409 3.40 -18.78 -13.96
CA LYS A 409 3.75 -17.59 -14.74
C LYS A 409 5.22 -17.24 -14.58
N GLU A 410 5.87 -16.91 -15.69
CA GLU A 410 7.25 -16.44 -15.70
C GLU A 410 8.23 -17.40 -14.97
N VAL A 411 7.94 -18.70 -14.98
CA VAL A 411 8.78 -19.74 -14.38
C VAL A 411 9.89 -20.17 -15.32
N GLU A 412 11.08 -20.42 -14.78
CA GLU A 412 12.22 -20.85 -15.59
C GLU A 412 12.19 -22.37 -15.86
N GLY A 413 12.30 -22.74 -17.14
CA GLY A 413 12.39 -24.12 -17.55
C GLY A 413 11.05 -24.73 -17.99
N SER A 414 11.06 -26.03 -18.23
CA SER A 414 9.87 -26.82 -18.61
C SER A 414 9.41 -27.67 -17.44
N ALA A 415 8.09 -27.81 -17.30
CA ALA A 415 7.48 -28.64 -16.27
C ALA A 415 7.99 -30.08 -16.34
N GLN A 416 8.43 -30.60 -15.20
CA GLN A 416 8.78 -31.99 -14.98
C GLN A 416 7.81 -32.58 -13.95
N TYR A 417 7.27 -33.73 -14.25
CA TYR A 417 6.29 -34.41 -13.38
C TYR A 417 6.89 -35.67 -12.81
N ARG A 418 6.77 -35.89 -11.51
CA ARG A 418 7.25 -37.05 -10.83
C ARG A 418 6.32 -37.47 -9.69
N GLU A 419 6.03 -38.75 -9.59
CA GLU A 419 5.40 -39.30 -8.41
C GLU A 419 6.46 -39.73 -7.39
N HIS A 420 6.24 -39.40 -6.14
CA HIS A 420 7.14 -39.76 -5.05
C HIS A 420 6.37 -39.94 -3.74
N GLY A 421 6.43 -41.15 -3.16
CA GLY A 421 5.89 -41.42 -1.83
C GLY A 421 4.37 -41.27 -1.69
N GLY A 422 3.64 -41.29 -2.79
CA GLY A 422 2.20 -41.03 -2.78
C GLY A 422 1.79 -39.60 -3.14
N ASP A 423 2.74 -38.75 -3.46
CA ASP A 423 2.56 -37.36 -3.84
C ASP A 423 2.94 -37.15 -5.30
N THR A 424 2.33 -36.18 -5.95
CA THR A 424 2.76 -35.70 -7.26
C THR A 424 3.62 -34.44 -7.08
N VAL A 425 4.80 -34.44 -7.69
CA VAL A 425 5.71 -33.29 -7.69
C VAL A 425 5.82 -32.73 -9.10
N ILE A 426 5.55 -31.43 -9.23
CA ILE A 426 5.70 -30.64 -10.44
C ILE A 426 6.88 -29.71 -10.22
N SER A 427 7.92 -29.77 -11.07
CA SER A 427 9.13 -28.97 -10.88
C SER A 427 9.52 -28.18 -12.12
N PHE A 428 10.10 -27.00 -11.88
CA PHE A 428 10.65 -26.07 -12.83
C PHE A 428 12.05 -25.65 -12.34
N GLY A 429 13.09 -26.32 -12.84
CA GLY A 429 14.44 -26.08 -12.35
C GLY A 429 14.61 -26.36 -10.85
N ALA A 430 14.83 -25.32 -10.06
CA ALA A 430 14.98 -25.41 -8.60
C ALA A 430 13.64 -25.33 -7.85
N ASP A 431 12.61 -24.80 -8.50
CA ASP A 431 11.30 -24.58 -7.93
C ASP A 431 10.39 -25.80 -8.11
N SER A 432 9.50 -26.03 -7.18
CA SER A 432 8.58 -27.18 -7.28
C SER A 432 7.31 -27.01 -6.45
N VAL A 433 6.25 -27.64 -6.90
CA VAL A 433 5.01 -27.81 -6.15
C VAL A 433 4.76 -29.29 -5.88
N THR A 434 4.54 -29.63 -4.63
CA THR A 434 4.17 -30.98 -4.19
C THR A 434 2.67 -31.04 -3.89
N LEU A 435 1.92 -31.80 -4.66
CA LEU A 435 0.51 -32.12 -4.38
C LEU A 435 0.47 -33.30 -3.43
N VAL A 436 0.21 -33.04 -2.15
CA VAL A 436 0.30 -34.04 -1.09
C VAL A 436 -0.86 -35.04 -1.15
N GLY A 437 -0.54 -36.34 -1.22
CA GLY A 437 -1.53 -37.42 -1.29
C GLY A 437 -2.19 -37.59 -2.66
N VAL A 438 -1.73 -36.90 -3.69
CA VAL A 438 -2.25 -37.00 -5.05
C VAL A 438 -1.39 -37.97 -5.88
N ASN A 439 -1.99 -39.07 -6.34
CA ASN A 439 -1.37 -40.05 -7.21
C ASN A 439 -2.08 -40.13 -8.57
N GLY A 440 -1.33 -40.41 -9.62
CA GLY A 440 -1.90 -40.61 -10.96
C GLY A 440 -2.51 -39.37 -11.54
N TRP A 441 -1.98 -38.18 -11.18
CA TRP A 441 -2.47 -36.91 -11.66
C TRP A 441 -2.23 -36.76 -13.18
N SER A 442 -3.28 -36.45 -13.92
CA SER A 442 -3.27 -36.41 -15.39
C SER A 442 -2.69 -35.15 -16.01
N GLY A 443 -2.34 -34.14 -15.18
CA GLY A 443 -1.94 -32.81 -15.64
C GLY A 443 -3.11 -31.91 -16.03
N GLU A 444 -4.34 -32.27 -15.70
CA GLU A 444 -5.49 -31.42 -15.89
C GLU A 444 -5.47 -30.24 -14.93
N GLY A 445 -5.96 -29.09 -15.38
CA GLY A 445 -6.01 -27.88 -14.54
C GLY A 445 -4.69 -27.09 -14.46
N VAL A 446 -3.71 -27.35 -15.34
CA VAL A 446 -2.46 -26.58 -15.39
C VAL A 446 -2.49 -25.56 -16.51
N ALA A 447 -2.20 -24.32 -16.17
CA ALA A 447 -1.90 -23.25 -17.11
C ALA A 447 -0.44 -22.82 -16.96
N ILE A 448 0.29 -22.78 -18.06
CA ILE A 448 1.68 -22.27 -18.11
C ILE A 448 1.67 -21.08 -19.04
N GLY A 449 2.03 -19.89 -18.56
CA GLY A 449 2.01 -18.62 -19.28
C GLY A 449 3.35 -17.91 -19.29
#